data_264b80c1359e24362f2f1d9a5488dfaa
#
_entry.id   264b80c1359e24362f2f1d9a5488dfaa
#
_cell.length_a   1.000
_cell.length_b   1.000
_cell.length_c   1.000
_cell.angle_alpha   90.00
_cell.angle_beta   90.00
_cell.angle_gamma   90.00
#
_symmetry.space_group_name_H-M   'P 1'
#
loop_
_entity.id
_entity.type
_entity.pdbx_description
1 polymer ?
#
loop_
_entity_poly.entity_id
_entity_poly.type
_entity_poly.pdbx_seq_one_letter_code
_entity_poly.pdbx_strand_id
1 'polypeptide(L)'
;DPKIGAEAFILDTEQNGIFRPQRDESIYKSLLQLSSKQRQKVSITDGFELKRGFTYLILLEEKLLLNGVDFVKSSPKSSCGRIFMNTRMLSDHNPCFDEINAAYGRGKALDLWLLVQPLAFNVVVYSGLTLNQLRFFKGDDAQLSTEELKTEFSNNPLLYSKSTEQKLEAVNPLICCNNGLQIHLDLFGQNTQKVYGLRARHNPEPIDLKVKGKYNAEDFFEPLLSGKGRIVLEKGEHYLIASAELLKIPAHLNVELESHSNVGITGPLHFAGFGDNGFEGDLVFEIRSDEISSMELVDGMPISKLKVYRTALPDKLYGTTIGSNYQHQVGPKTAK
;
A
#
# COMPACT_ATOMS: atom_id res chain seq x y z
N ASP A 1 5.23 -5.52 -11.97
CA ASP A 1 6.01 -5.24 -10.77
C ASP A 1 7.45 -4.94 -11.18
N PRO A 2 7.92 -3.70 -11.16
CA PRO A 2 9.30 -3.36 -11.51
C PRO A 2 10.28 -3.82 -10.41
N LYS A 3 11.50 -4.15 -10.84
CA LYS A 3 12.56 -4.65 -9.97
C LYS A 3 13.48 -3.52 -9.52
N ILE A 4 13.91 -3.55 -8.27
CA ILE A 4 14.96 -2.65 -7.79
C ILE A 4 16.32 -3.06 -8.37
N GLY A 5 17.09 -2.07 -8.81
CA GLY A 5 18.42 -2.27 -9.39
C GLY A 5 19.49 -2.56 -8.34
N ALA A 6 20.74 -2.50 -8.76
CA ALA A 6 21.88 -2.87 -7.92
C ALA A 6 22.35 -1.76 -6.97
N GLU A 7 21.89 -0.53 -7.17
CA GLU A 7 22.40 0.65 -6.47
C GLU A 7 21.29 1.41 -5.75
N ALA A 8 21.58 1.85 -4.54
CA ALA A 8 20.75 2.75 -3.76
C ALA A 8 21.55 3.97 -3.29
N PHE A 9 20.83 5.04 -3.01
CA PHE A 9 21.37 6.25 -2.38
C PHE A 9 20.69 6.46 -1.04
N ILE A 10 21.49 6.53 0.02
CA ILE A 10 21.01 6.98 1.32
C ILE A 10 20.92 8.50 1.26
N LEU A 11 19.77 9.07 1.61
CA LEU A 11 19.52 10.50 1.58
C LEU A 11 19.45 11.05 3.01
N ASP A 12 20.19 12.13 3.25
CA ASP A 12 20.02 12.92 4.47
C ASP A 12 18.79 13.83 4.31
N THR A 13 17.72 13.48 5.01
CA THR A 13 16.45 14.22 4.97
C THR A 13 16.30 15.20 6.13
N GLU A 14 17.17 15.19 7.14
CA GLU A 14 17.07 16.10 8.28
C GLU A 14 17.34 17.55 7.87
N GLN A 15 18.32 17.76 6.97
CA GLN A 15 18.70 19.11 6.55
C GLN A 15 17.93 19.62 5.32
N ASN A 16 17.41 18.73 4.46
CA ASN A 16 16.88 19.10 3.14
C ASN A 16 15.43 18.67 2.88
N GLY A 17 14.80 18.03 3.84
CA GLY A 17 13.48 17.46 3.66
C GLY A 17 13.46 16.27 2.70
N ILE A 18 12.25 15.84 2.33
CA ILE A 18 12.06 14.70 1.42
C ILE A 18 12.47 15.11 0.00
N PHE A 19 13.29 14.25 -0.65
CA PHE A 19 13.60 14.37 -2.07
C PHE A 19 12.32 14.43 -2.91
N ARG A 20 12.20 15.45 -3.78
CA ARG A 20 11.02 15.64 -4.62
C ARG A 20 11.36 15.54 -6.08
N PRO A 21 10.53 14.86 -6.89
CA PRO A 21 10.70 14.84 -8.33
C PRO A 21 10.44 16.23 -8.93
N GLN A 22 11.12 16.52 -10.05
CA GLN A 22 11.03 17.82 -10.75
C GLN A 22 10.49 17.60 -12.17
N ARG A 23 9.72 18.57 -12.66
CA ARG A 23 9.06 18.50 -13.97
C ARG A 23 10.03 18.49 -15.15
N ASP A 24 11.08 19.28 -15.08
CA ASP A 24 11.96 19.53 -16.23
C ASP A 24 13.36 18.92 -16.05
N GLU A 25 13.51 18.03 -15.07
CA GLU A 25 14.79 17.45 -14.72
C GLU A 25 14.70 15.93 -14.49
N SER A 26 15.76 15.20 -14.83
CA SER A 26 15.83 13.79 -14.45
C SER A 26 16.14 13.65 -12.97
N ILE A 27 15.63 12.58 -12.36
CA ILE A 27 15.89 12.25 -10.97
C ILE A 27 17.39 12.15 -10.69
N TYR A 28 18.13 11.52 -11.61
CA TYR A 28 19.59 11.40 -11.47
C TYR A 28 20.29 12.77 -11.44
N LYS A 29 19.87 13.72 -12.27
CA LYS A 29 20.43 15.07 -12.27
C LYS A 29 20.13 15.81 -10.97
N SER A 30 18.89 15.77 -10.49
CA SER A 30 18.50 16.34 -9.18
C SER A 30 19.29 15.70 -8.03
N LEU A 31 19.52 14.38 -8.10
CA LEU A 31 20.33 13.66 -7.12
C LEU A 31 21.80 14.13 -7.13
N LEU A 32 22.37 14.42 -8.30
CA LEU A 32 23.77 14.93 -8.41
C LEU A 32 23.95 16.34 -7.86
N GLN A 33 22.90 17.14 -7.76
CA GLN A 33 22.93 18.48 -7.13
C GLN A 33 23.10 18.41 -5.61
N LEU A 34 22.76 17.28 -5.00
CA LEU A 34 22.99 17.04 -3.57
C LEU A 34 24.50 16.86 -3.31
N SER A 35 25.00 17.45 -2.23
CA SER A 35 26.39 17.26 -1.81
C SER A 35 26.67 15.82 -1.36
N SER A 36 27.94 15.45 -1.25
CA SER A 36 28.35 14.13 -0.76
C SER A 36 27.94 13.86 0.70
N LYS A 37 27.65 14.90 1.47
CA LYS A 37 27.11 14.77 2.84
C LYS A 37 25.61 14.45 2.84
N GLN A 38 24.90 14.87 1.81
CA GLN A 38 23.44 14.71 1.68
C GLN A 38 23.03 13.43 0.99
N ARG A 39 23.96 12.77 0.29
CA ARG A 39 23.73 11.48 -0.38
C ARG A 39 24.94 10.58 -0.25
N GLN A 40 24.67 9.30 0.00
CA GLN A 40 25.68 8.26 0.00
C GLN A 40 25.22 7.12 -0.91
N LYS A 41 26.04 6.77 -1.89
CA LYS A 41 25.79 5.63 -2.78
C LYS A 41 26.19 4.32 -2.12
N VAL A 42 25.35 3.30 -2.20
CA VAL A 42 25.60 1.95 -1.67
C VAL A 42 25.18 0.90 -2.69
N SER A 43 25.82 -0.27 -2.64
CA SER A 43 25.41 -1.45 -3.42
C SER A 43 24.38 -2.27 -2.61
N ILE A 44 23.34 -2.76 -3.30
CA ILE A 44 22.35 -3.66 -2.71
C ILE A 44 22.33 -5.04 -3.38
N THR A 45 23.32 -5.35 -4.20
CA THR A 45 23.41 -6.60 -4.99
C THR A 45 23.37 -7.84 -4.10
N ASP A 46 24.23 -7.88 -3.08
CA ASP A 46 24.40 -9.04 -2.21
C ASP A 46 23.63 -8.93 -0.89
N GLY A 47 22.72 -7.98 -0.81
CA GLY A 47 21.96 -7.67 0.38
C GLY A 47 22.45 -6.41 1.09
N PHE A 48 21.52 -5.53 1.42
CA PHE A 48 21.80 -4.31 2.17
C PHE A 48 20.67 -4.03 3.15
N GLU A 49 21.05 -3.73 4.39
CA GLU A 49 20.09 -3.38 5.44
C GLU A 49 19.64 -1.92 5.31
N LEU A 50 18.39 -1.73 4.94
CA LEU A 50 17.69 -0.46 5.01
C LEU A 50 17.29 -0.22 6.47
N LYS A 51 17.85 0.78 7.10
CA LYS A 51 17.59 1.10 8.52
C LYS A 51 16.30 1.90 8.68
N ARG A 52 15.57 1.58 9.74
CA ARG A 52 14.38 2.34 10.17
C ARG A 52 14.72 3.83 10.31
N GLY A 53 13.82 4.68 9.79
CA GLY A 53 13.94 6.15 9.88
C GLY A 53 14.83 6.79 8.82
N PHE A 54 15.54 6.00 8.00
CA PHE A 54 16.33 6.51 6.89
C PHE A 54 15.51 6.54 5.60
N THR A 55 15.92 7.43 4.69
CA THR A 55 15.34 7.52 3.34
C THR A 55 16.33 7.04 2.31
N TYR A 56 15.88 6.18 1.42
CA TYR A 56 16.66 5.60 0.34
C TYR A 56 16.03 5.93 -1.01
N LEU A 57 16.85 6.18 -2.01
CA LEU A 57 16.43 6.34 -3.41
C LEU A 57 17.08 5.25 -4.23
N ILE A 58 16.29 4.40 -4.89
CA ILE A 58 16.74 3.22 -5.61
C ILE A 58 16.32 3.33 -7.07
N LEU A 59 17.27 3.21 -8.01
CA LEU A 59 16.98 3.10 -9.44
C LEU A 59 16.37 1.72 -9.72
N LEU A 60 15.31 1.68 -10.53
CA LEU A 60 14.71 0.42 -10.99
C LEU A 60 15.40 -0.12 -12.22
N GLU A 61 15.29 -1.43 -12.46
CA GLU A 61 15.88 -2.08 -13.64
C GLU A 61 15.13 -1.72 -14.91
N GLU A 62 13.79 -1.61 -14.81
CA GLU A 62 12.93 -1.32 -15.95
C GLU A 62 12.80 0.19 -16.19
N LYS A 63 12.66 0.55 -17.46
CA LYS A 63 12.28 1.88 -17.91
C LYS A 63 10.84 1.87 -18.40
N LEU A 64 10.16 3.00 -18.25
CA LEU A 64 8.77 3.16 -18.64
C LEU A 64 8.67 3.94 -19.97
N LEU A 65 8.01 3.34 -20.96
CA LEU A 65 7.64 4.01 -22.20
C LEU A 65 6.10 4.00 -22.32
N LEU A 66 5.50 5.18 -22.24
CA LEU A 66 4.05 5.34 -22.28
C LEU A 66 3.57 5.52 -23.75
N ASN A 67 3.43 4.40 -24.47
CA ASN A 67 2.85 4.38 -25.82
C ASN A 67 1.41 3.85 -25.75
N GLY A 68 0.43 4.70 -26.07
CA GLY A 68 -1.00 4.33 -26.07
C GLY A 68 -1.58 4.11 -24.65
N VAL A 69 -0.92 4.66 -23.64
CA VAL A 69 -1.35 4.71 -22.23
C VAL A 69 -1.31 6.17 -21.83
N ASP A 70 -2.33 6.64 -21.09
CA ASP A 70 -2.42 8.05 -20.70
C ASP A 70 -1.70 8.34 -19.40
N PHE A 71 -1.80 7.42 -18.45
CA PHE A 71 -1.04 7.51 -17.20
C PHE A 71 -0.85 6.13 -16.55
N VAL A 72 0.06 6.09 -15.60
CA VAL A 72 0.36 4.92 -14.77
C VAL A 72 0.28 5.33 -13.32
N LYS A 73 -0.36 4.50 -12.51
CA LYS A 73 -0.30 4.61 -11.04
C LYS A 73 0.60 3.53 -10.46
N SER A 74 1.28 3.87 -9.39
CA SER A 74 2.09 2.96 -8.57
C SER A 74 1.52 2.83 -7.17
N SER A 75 1.70 1.68 -6.58
CA SER A 75 1.41 1.44 -5.16
C SER A 75 2.42 0.46 -4.58
N PRO A 76 2.78 0.58 -3.30
CA PRO A 76 3.53 -0.46 -2.60
C PRO A 76 2.82 -1.82 -2.72
N LYS A 77 3.60 -2.88 -2.74
CA LYS A 77 3.02 -4.22 -2.56
C LYS A 77 2.51 -4.38 -1.13
N SER A 78 1.41 -5.10 -0.94
CA SER A 78 0.82 -5.32 0.39
C SER A 78 1.81 -5.89 1.40
N SER A 79 2.77 -6.72 0.96
CA SER A 79 3.83 -7.23 1.85
C SER A 79 4.77 -6.13 2.34
N CYS A 80 5.02 -5.08 1.55
CA CYS A 80 5.79 -3.91 1.98
C CYS A 80 5.00 -3.05 2.97
N GLY A 81 3.71 -2.81 2.69
CA GLY A 81 2.83 -2.07 3.60
C GLY A 81 2.75 -2.73 4.97
N ARG A 82 2.58 -4.05 5.02
CA ARG A 82 2.42 -4.81 6.28
C ARG A 82 3.67 -4.87 7.17
N ILE A 83 4.82 -4.50 6.66
CA ILE A 83 6.03 -4.28 7.45
C ILE A 83 6.35 -2.79 7.62
N PHE A 84 5.39 -1.92 7.30
CA PHE A 84 5.50 -0.46 7.39
C PHE A 84 6.71 0.09 6.63
N MET A 85 6.95 -0.46 5.45
CA MET A 85 7.93 0.06 4.52
C MET A 85 7.21 0.95 3.48
N ASN A 86 7.34 2.26 3.64
CA ASN A 86 6.81 3.23 2.69
C ASN A 86 7.66 3.21 1.42
N THR A 87 7.02 2.99 0.27
CA THR A 87 7.68 3.02 -1.03
C THR A 87 6.91 3.91 -2.00
N ARG A 88 7.55 4.93 -2.56
CA ARG A 88 6.93 5.90 -3.45
C ARG A 88 7.67 5.92 -4.78
N MET A 89 6.95 5.74 -5.87
CA MET A 89 7.50 5.77 -7.21
C MET A 89 7.74 7.20 -7.67
N LEU A 90 8.91 7.42 -8.29
CA LEU A 90 9.26 8.63 -9.00
C LEU A 90 9.68 8.28 -10.43
N SER A 91 9.52 9.20 -11.35
CA SER A 91 10.09 9.08 -12.69
C SER A 91 10.72 10.39 -13.15
N ASP A 92 11.62 10.29 -14.12
CA ASP A 92 12.20 11.46 -14.74
C ASP A 92 11.14 12.40 -15.31
N HIS A 93 11.36 13.69 -15.19
CA HIS A 93 10.51 14.76 -15.75
C HIS A 93 9.06 14.78 -15.25
N ASN A 94 8.74 14.08 -14.19
CA ASN A 94 7.41 13.98 -13.62
C ASN A 94 7.39 14.51 -12.18
N PRO A 95 6.59 15.55 -11.87
CA PRO A 95 6.61 16.18 -10.54
C PRO A 95 5.80 15.44 -9.48
N CYS A 96 5.13 14.34 -9.84
CA CYS A 96 4.25 13.59 -8.95
C CYS A 96 4.90 12.31 -8.45
N PHE A 97 4.56 11.92 -7.22
CA PHE A 97 4.79 10.58 -6.70
C PHE A 97 3.66 9.65 -7.15
N ASP A 98 3.99 8.40 -7.46
CA ASP A 98 3.05 7.29 -7.73
C ASP A 98 2.07 7.49 -8.88
N GLU A 99 2.11 8.61 -9.57
CA GLU A 99 1.34 8.85 -10.78
C GLU A 99 2.27 9.40 -11.87
N ILE A 100 2.36 8.70 -13.00
CA ILE A 100 3.22 9.07 -14.12
C ILE A 100 2.33 9.34 -15.32
N ASN A 101 2.23 10.60 -15.72
CA ASN A 101 1.43 11.04 -16.85
C ASN A 101 2.25 10.99 -18.15
N ALA A 102 1.65 10.46 -19.23
CA ALA A 102 2.28 10.35 -20.55
C ALA A 102 2.75 11.71 -21.10
N ALA A 103 2.09 12.81 -20.75
CA ALA A 103 2.47 14.15 -21.17
C ALA A 103 3.88 14.56 -20.70
N TYR A 104 4.34 14.04 -19.55
CA TYR A 104 5.69 14.31 -19.05
C TYR A 104 6.76 13.44 -19.75
N GLY A 105 6.40 12.24 -20.18
CA GLY A 105 7.33 11.33 -20.88
C GLY A 105 7.79 11.78 -22.24
N ARG A 106 7.00 12.62 -22.91
CA ARG A 106 7.32 13.18 -24.24
C ARG A 106 7.75 12.12 -25.26
N GLY A 107 7.16 10.91 -25.18
CA GLY A 107 7.48 9.78 -26.07
C GLY A 107 8.85 9.14 -25.85
N LYS A 108 9.54 9.45 -24.76
CA LYS A 108 10.84 8.86 -24.38
C LYS A 108 10.67 7.83 -23.27
N ALA A 109 11.60 6.88 -23.20
CA ALA A 109 11.71 5.99 -22.06
C ALA A 109 12.16 6.77 -20.82
N LEU A 110 11.41 6.63 -19.73
CA LEU A 110 11.66 7.27 -18.45
C LEU A 110 12.38 6.30 -17.51
N ASP A 111 13.40 6.78 -16.83
CA ASP A 111 13.96 6.06 -15.70
C ASP A 111 12.95 6.10 -14.53
N LEU A 112 12.78 4.95 -13.90
CA LEU A 112 11.93 4.79 -12.72
C LEU A 112 12.80 4.68 -11.48
N TRP A 113 12.38 5.34 -10.43
CA TRP A 113 13.04 5.36 -9.14
C TRP A 113 12.05 5.04 -8.03
N LEU A 114 12.55 4.47 -6.95
CA LEU A 114 11.76 4.19 -5.77
C LEU A 114 12.37 4.88 -4.56
N LEU A 115 11.62 5.78 -3.93
CA LEU A 115 11.92 6.31 -2.62
C LEU A 115 11.42 5.31 -1.59
N VAL A 116 12.30 4.81 -0.73
CA VAL A 116 12.00 3.76 0.25
C VAL A 116 12.31 4.26 1.65
N GLN A 117 11.36 4.09 2.56
CA GLN A 117 11.48 4.48 3.97
C GLN A 117 10.96 3.33 4.86
N PRO A 118 11.83 2.55 5.48
CA PRO A 118 11.42 1.63 6.54
C PRO A 118 11.00 2.42 7.78
N LEU A 119 9.78 2.23 8.27
CA LEU A 119 9.24 3.03 9.38
C LEU A 119 9.18 2.26 10.71
N ALA A 120 8.88 0.96 10.68
CA ALA A 120 8.79 0.13 11.89
C ALA A 120 10.00 -0.78 12.09
N PHE A 121 10.51 -1.40 11.02
CA PHE A 121 11.55 -2.42 11.08
C PHE A 121 12.72 -2.07 10.17
N ASN A 122 13.93 -2.54 10.53
CA ASN A 122 15.03 -2.63 9.57
C ASN A 122 14.73 -3.74 8.57
N VAL A 123 15.09 -3.54 7.29
CA VAL A 123 14.73 -4.47 6.22
C VAL A 123 15.95 -4.73 5.33
N VAL A 124 16.28 -5.99 5.08
CA VAL A 124 17.33 -6.35 4.13
C VAL A 124 16.72 -6.53 2.74
N VAL A 125 17.24 -5.78 1.78
CA VAL A 125 16.82 -5.81 0.37
C VAL A 125 17.95 -6.25 -0.54
N TYR A 126 17.59 -6.75 -1.72
CA TYR A 126 18.53 -7.24 -2.75
C TYR A 126 18.09 -6.71 -4.12
N SER A 127 19.02 -6.51 -5.05
CA SER A 127 18.66 -6.25 -6.43
C SER A 127 17.74 -7.35 -6.99
N GLY A 128 16.86 -6.98 -7.89
CA GLY A 128 15.87 -7.88 -8.49
C GLY A 128 14.60 -8.12 -7.68
N LEU A 129 14.51 -7.64 -6.43
CA LEU A 129 13.25 -7.66 -5.67
C LEU A 129 12.24 -6.66 -6.25
N THR A 130 10.95 -6.99 -6.12
CA THR A 130 9.84 -6.11 -6.52
C THR A 130 9.13 -5.59 -5.27
N LEU A 131 9.15 -4.28 -5.06
CA LEU A 131 8.58 -3.63 -3.89
C LEU A 131 7.27 -2.89 -4.20
N ASN A 132 7.10 -2.47 -5.45
CA ASN A 132 5.91 -1.78 -5.96
C ASN A 132 5.26 -2.52 -7.11
N GLN A 133 4.04 -2.13 -7.42
CA GLN A 133 3.23 -2.59 -8.55
C GLN A 133 2.73 -1.40 -9.35
N LEU A 134 2.51 -1.59 -10.65
CA LEU A 134 2.03 -0.56 -11.57
C LEU A 134 0.68 -0.95 -12.15
N ARG A 135 -0.20 0.04 -12.31
CA ARG A 135 -1.44 -0.04 -13.10
C ARG A 135 -1.40 0.97 -14.23
N PHE A 136 -1.76 0.53 -15.43
CA PHE A 136 -1.78 1.31 -16.65
C PHE A 136 -3.21 1.73 -16.96
N PHE A 137 -3.41 3.00 -17.26
CA PHE A 137 -4.70 3.58 -17.55
C PHE A 137 -4.75 4.15 -18.96
N LYS A 138 -5.89 3.92 -19.63
CA LYS A 138 -6.21 4.50 -20.92
C LYS A 138 -7.61 5.10 -20.85
N GLY A 139 -7.73 6.40 -21.09
CA GLY A 139 -8.95 7.17 -20.89
C GLY A 139 -9.18 7.54 -19.42
N ASP A 140 -10.17 8.41 -19.21
CA ASP A 140 -10.50 8.96 -17.87
C ASP A 140 -11.73 8.27 -17.24
N ASP A 141 -12.42 7.41 -17.97
CA ASP A 141 -13.71 6.81 -17.63
C ASP A 141 -13.62 5.42 -16.99
N ALA A 142 -12.43 4.97 -16.66
CA ALA A 142 -12.24 3.65 -16.04
C ALA A 142 -12.84 3.56 -14.63
N GLN A 143 -12.86 4.67 -13.87
CA GLN A 143 -13.47 4.72 -12.53
C GLN A 143 -15.00 4.72 -12.63
N LEU A 144 -15.67 3.88 -11.83
CA LEU A 144 -17.13 3.89 -11.75
C LEU A 144 -17.61 5.15 -11.03
N SER A 145 -18.59 5.83 -11.64
CA SER A 145 -19.39 6.88 -10.98
C SER A 145 -20.25 6.29 -9.85
N THR A 146 -20.79 7.13 -8.98
CA THR A 146 -21.66 6.67 -7.87
C THR A 146 -22.85 5.86 -8.38
N GLU A 147 -23.49 6.26 -9.48
CA GLU A 147 -24.66 5.56 -10.02
C GLU A 147 -24.29 4.23 -10.67
N GLU A 148 -23.18 4.18 -11.39
CA GLU A 148 -22.66 2.93 -11.96
C GLU A 148 -22.24 1.97 -10.86
N LEU A 149 -21.62 2.49 -9.79
CA LEU A 149 -21.21 1.69 -8.64
C LEU A 149 -22.40 1.09 -7.90
N LYS A 150 -23.49 1.84 -7.70
CA LYS A 150 -24.74 1.32 -7.12
C LYS A 150 -25.34 0.22 -7.98
N THR A 151 -25.37 0.42 -9.31
CA THR A 151 -25.87 -0.57 -10.25
C THR A 151 -25.02 -1.84 -10.23
N GLU A 152 -23.70 -1.69 -10.29
CA GLU A 152 -22.76 -2.82 -10.22
C GLU A 152 -22.90 -3.56 -8.90
N PHE A 153 -22.96 -2.84 -7.78
CA PHE A 153 -23.08 -3.44 -6.45
C PHE A 153 -24.38 -4.21 -6.27
N SER A 154 -25.48 -3.77 -6.89
CA SER A 154 -26.77 -4.49 -6.84
C SER A 154 -26.73 -5.81 -7.61
N ASN A 155 -25.95 -5.88 -8.68
CA ASN A 155 -25.78 -7.09 -9.50
C ASN A 155 -24.68 -8.02 -8.96
N ASN A 156 -23.58 -7.43 -8.53
CA ASN A 156 -22.37 -8.11 -8.05
C ASN A 156 -21.87 -7.41 -6.79
N PRO A 157 -22.39 -7.73 -5.61
CA PRO A 157 -21.93 -7.11 -4.37
C PRO A 157 -20.43 -7.31 -4.14
N LEU A 158 -19.72 -6.21 -3.84
CA LEU A 158 -18.30 -6.24 -3.58
C LEU A 158 -17.98 -6.37 -2.08
N LEU A 159 -18.88 -5.91 -1.20
CA LEU A 159 -18.67 -5.92 0.24
C LEU A 159 -19.72 -6.77 0.93
N TYR A 160 -19.27 -7.53 1.91
CA TYR A 160 -20.09 -8.45 2.67
C TYR A 160 -19.88 -8.24 4.16
N SER A 161 -20.98 -8.28 4.92
CA SER A 161 -20.93 -8.31 6.37
C SER A 161 -20.36 -9.65 6.86
N LYS A 162 -19.48 -9.61 7.83
CA LYS A 162 -18.98 -10.80 8.53
C LYS A 162 -19.97 -11.16 9.61
N SER A 163 -20.83 -12.13 9.38
CA SER A 163 -21.71 -12.65 10.44
C SER A 163 -21.02 -13.80 11.19
N THR A 164 -21.34 -13.93 12.47
CA THR A 164 -20.87 -15.03 13.33
C THR A 164 -21.36 -16.42 12.86
N GLU A 165 -22.32 -16.48 11.95
CA GLU A 165 -22.95 -17.70 11.44
C GLU A 165 -22.41 -18.17 10.08
N GLN A 166 -21.26 -17.70 9.65
CA GLN A 166 -20.62 -18.05 8.36
C GLN A 166 -21.44 -17.65 7.10
N LYS A 167 -22.56 -17.00 7.26
CA LYS A 167 -23.34 -16.50 6.12
C LYS A 167 -22.90 -15.09 5.77
N LEU A 168 -22.28 -14.94 4.60
CA LEU A 168 -21.91 -13.63 4.07
C LEU A 168 -23.17 -12.95 3.53
N GLU A 169 -23.55 -11.84 4.13
CA GLU A 169 -24.63 -10.99 3.63
C GLU A 169 -24.05 -9.75 2.97
N ALA A 170 -24.52 -9.44 1.75
CA ALA A 170 -24.12 -8.21 1.08
C ALA A 170 -24.52 -7.00 1.93
N VAL A 171 -23.59 -6.06 2.11
CA VAL A 171 -23.89 -4.81 2.83
C VAL A 171 -24.81 -3.92 1.99
N ASN A 172 -25.47 -2.95 2.61
CA ASN A 172 -26.36 -2.04 1.93
C ASN A 172 -25.58 -1.17 0.91
N PRO A 173 -26.01 -1.08 -0.38
CA PRO A 173 -25.38 -0.23 -1.37
C PRO A 173 -25.41 1.28 -1.05
N LEU A 174 -26.15 1.71 -0.02
CA LEU A 174 -26.14 3.11 0.46
C LEU A 174 -24.80 3.54 1.06
N ILE A 175 -23.87 2.61 1.31
CA ILE A 175 -22.48 2.95 1.68
C ILE A 175 -21.68 3.57 0.52
N CYS A 176 -22.23 3.59 -0.71
CA CYS A 176 -21.62 4.30 -1.82
C CYS A 176 -21.63 5.81 -1.58
N CYS A 177 -20.47 6.44 -1.61
CA CYS A 177 -20.33 7.89 -1.49
C CYS A 177 -19.23 8.41 -2.42
N ASN A 178 -19.48 9.54 -3.07
CA ASN A 178 -18.47 10.23 -3.87
C ASN A 178 -17.62 9.31 -4.76
N ASN A 179 -18.31 8.49 -5.58
CA ASN A 179 -17.69 7.54 -6.51
C ASN A 179 -16.81 6.46 -5.83
N GLY A 180 -17.21 6.00 -4.66
CA GLY A 180 -16.50 4.95 -3.94
C GLY A 180 -17.36 4.25 -2.89
N LEU A 181 -16.82 3.17 -2.31
CA LEU A 181 -17.44 2.41 -1.22
C LEU A 181 -16.73 2.74 0.09
N GLN A 182 -17.46 3.05 1.13
CA GLN A 182 -16.88 3.23 2.46
C GLN A 182 -16.48 1.89 3.06
N ILE A 183 -15.34 1.86 3.74
CA ILE A 183 -14.82 0.71 4.47
C ILE A 183 -14.60 1.11 5.91
N HIS A 184 -15.01 0.24 6.84
CA HIS A 184 -15.02 0.49 8.27
C HIS A 184 -14.03 -0.40 9.01
N LEU A 185 -13.64 0.02 10.21
CA LEU A 185 -12.77 -0.76 11.10
C LEU A 185 -13.56 -1.83 11.85
N ASP A 186 -12.95 -3.01 12.03
CA ASP A 186 -13.37 -4.03 12.98
C ASP A 186 -12.47 -3.97 14.22
N LEU A 187 -12.99 -3.48 15.33
CA LEU A 187 -12.29 -3.47 16.61
C LEU A 187 -12.81 -4.53 17.60
N PHE A 188 -13.74 -5.38 17.17
CA PHE A 188 -14.17 -6.54 17.95
C PHE A 188 -13.45 -7.83 17.54
N GLY A 189 -12.82 -7.87 16.37
CA GLY A 189 -12.10 -9.04 15.92
C GLY A 189 -13.03 -10.24 15.68
N GLN A 190 -13.81 -10.21 14.62
CA GLN A 190 -14.76 -11.27 14.25
C GLN A 190 -14.09 -12.54 13.73
N ASN A 191 -12.88 -12.81 14.18
CA ASN A 191 -12.14 -14.03 13.90
C ASN A 191 -12.11 -14.94 15.15
N THR A 192 -11.75 -16.20 14.98
CA THR A 192 -11.74 -17.21 16.05
C THR A 192 -10.84 -16.85 17.23
N GLN A 193 -9.82 -16.03 17.01
CA GLN A 193 -8.86 -15.62 18.04
C GLN A 193 -9.26 -14.29 18.71
N LYS A 194 -10.31 -13.64 18.22
CA LYS A 194 -10.75 -12.31 18.69
C LYS A 194 -9.62 -11.25 18.63
N VAL A 195 -8.71 -11.39 17.68
CA VAL A 195 -7.66 -10.42 17.42
C VAL A 195 -8.20 -9.44 16.40
N TYR A 196 -8.33 -8.16 16.77
CA TYR A 196 -8.78 -7.11 15.85
C TYR A 196 -7.63 -6.35 15.19
N GLY A 197 -6.43 -6.40 15.78
CA GLY A 197 -5.29 -5.68 15.28
C GLY A 197 -3.97 -6.31 15.73
N LEU A 198 -2.88 -5.81 15.16
CA LEU A 198 -1.51 -6.15 15.51
C LEU A 198 -0.74 -4.84 15.68
N ARG A 199 0.00 -4.68 16.78
CA ARG A 199 0.92 -3.57 17.00
C ARG A 199 2.34 -4.02 16.68
N ALA A 200 3.09 -3.21 15.92
CA ALA A 200 4.49 -3.50 15.65
C ALA A 200 5.32 -3.43 16.93
N ARG A 201 6.19 -4.43 17.15
CA ARG A 201 7.17 -4.43 18.24
C ARG A 201 8.43 -3.68 17.82
N HIS A 202 9.13 -3.15 18.79
CA HIS A 202 10.50 -2.65 18.61
C HIS A 202 11.45 -3.84 18.52
N ASN A 203 11.60 -4.40 17.31
CA ASN A 203 12.41 -5.58 17.08
C ASN A 203 13.79 -5.17 16.54
N PRO A 204 14.89 -5.62 17.16
CA PRO A 204 16.23 -5.33 16.70
C PRO A 204 16.66 -6.15 15.49
N GLU A 205 15.99 -7.28 15.20
CA GLU A 205 16.34 -8.17 14.09
C GLU A 205 15.79 -7.66 12.76
N PRO A 206 16.62 -7.47 11.72
CA PRO A 206 16.15 -7.05 10.41
C PRO A 206 15.30 -8.10 9.71
N ILE A 207 14.30 -7.67 8.96
CA ILE A 207 13.49 -8.56 8.09
C ILE A 207 14.20 -8.72 6.76
N ASP A 208 14.64 -9.93 6.44
CA ASP A 208 15.23 -10.27 5.14
C ASP A 208 14.13 -10.62 4.12
N LEU A 209 13.94 -9.77 3.10
CA LEU A 209 12.87 -9.95 2.10
C LEU A 209 13.11 -11.10 1.12
N LYS A 210 14.31 -11.66 1.07
CA LYS A 210 14.62 -12.81 0.22
C LYS A 210 14.17 -14.12 0.86
N VAL A 211 14.03 -14.16 2.18
CA VAL A 211 13.72 -15.37 2.94
C VAL A 211 12.25 -15.36 3.33
N LYS A 212 11.47 -16.25 2.71
CA LYS A 212 10.04 -16.41 3.04
C LYS A 212 9.84 -17.44 4.14
N GLY A 213 8.85 -17.20 5.02
CA GLY A 213 8.43 -18.16 6.05
C GLY A 213 9.44 -18.41 7.17
N LYS A 214 10.48 -17.58 7.30
CA LYS A 214 11.49 -17.68 8.36
C LYS A 214 11.00 -17.09 9.69
N TYR A 215 10.22 -16.03 9.62
CA TYR A 215 9.90 -15.20 10.78
C TYR A 215 8.55 -15.58 11.38
N ASN A 216 8.49 -15.67 12.72
CA ASN A 216 7.23 -15.76 13.43
C ASN A 216 6.61 -14.38 13.58
N ALA A 217 5.33 -14.25 13.29
CA ALA A 217 4.63 -12.97 13.41
C ALA A 217 4.71 -12.37 14.83
N GLU A 218 4.69 -13.23 15.85
CA GLU A 218 4.74 -12.85 17.26
C GLU A 218 6.06 -12.20 17.69
N ASP A 219 7.15 -12.46 16.96
CA ASP A 219 8.45 -11.82 17.21
C ASP A 219 8.44 -10.35 16.79
N PHE A 220 7.59 -9.98 15.83
CA PHE A 220 7.49 -8.64 15.24
C PHE A 220 6.23 -7.88 15.64
N PHE A 221 5.18 -8.59 16.06
CA PHE A 221 3.89 -7.99 16.35
C PHE A 221 3.29 -8.48 17.66
N GLU A 222 2.63 -7.58 18.33
CA GLU A 222 1.82 -7.87 19.51
C GLU A 222 0.33 -7.91 19.10
N PRO A 223 -0.39 -9.00 19.40
CA PRO A 223 -1.81 -9.08 19.08
C PRO A 223 -2.64 -8.14 19.99
N LEU A 224 -3.56 -7.41 19.37
CA LEU A 224 -4.54 -6.59 20.07
C LEU A 224 -5.84 -7.39 20.19
N LEU A 225 -6.19 -7.73 21.41
CA LEU A 225 -7.33 -8.58 21.70
C LEU A 225 -8.62 -7.77 21.80
N SER A 226 -9.72 -8.37 21.35
CA SER A 226 -11.06 -7.82 21.42
C SER A 226 -11.39 -7.28 22.82
N GLY A 227 -11.91 -6.07 22.86
CA GLY A 227 -12.19 -5.35 24.08
C GLY A 227 -13.44 -4.48 23.98
N LYS A 228 -13.29 -3.19 24.16
CA LYS A 228 -14.39 -2.23 24.29
C LYS A 228 -14.85 -1.63 22.96
N GLY A 229 -14.42 -2.14 21.82
CA GLY A 229 -14.70 -1.56 20.50
C GLY A 229 -14.04 -0.19 20.29
N ARG A 230 -12.93 0.06 20.99
CA ARG A 230 -12.14 1.29 20.88
C ARG A 230 -10.68 1.04 21.20
N ILE A 231 -9.81 1.79 20.57
CA ILE A 231 -8.37 1.82 20.85
C ILE A 231 -7.85 3.25 20.77
N VAL A 232 -6.95 3.60 21.67
CA VAL A 232 -6.14 4.81 21.56
C VAL A 232 -4.80 4.40 20.97
N LEU A 233 -4.48 4.91 19.79
CA LEU A 233 -3.20 4.69 19.14
C LEU A 233 -2.10 5.46 19.88
N GLU A 234 -1.07 4.76 20.31
CA GLU A 234 0.10 5.38 20.94
C GLU A 234 0.91 6.15 19.93
N LYS A 235 1.53 7.25 20.33
CA LYS A 235 2.30 8.14 19.46
C LYS A 235 3.46 7.43 18.79
N GLY A 236 3.59 7.62 17.48
CA GLY A 236 4.67 7.07 16.68
C GLY A 236 4.60 5.55 16.44
N GLU A 237 3.60 4.86 16.99
CA GLU A 237 3.44 3.42 16.85
C GLU A 237 2.73 3.02 15.55
N HIS A 238 2.90 1.75 15.18
CA HIS A 238 2.42 1.19 13.92
C HIS A 238 1.46 0.03 14.18
N TYR A 239 0.34 0.03 13.45
CA TYR A 239 -0.76 -0.91 13.67
C TYR A 239 -1.23 -1.52 12.36
N LEU A 240 -1.57 -2.81 12.39
CA LEU A 240 -2.34 -3.50 11.36
C LEU A 240 -3.73 -3.77 11.92
N ILE A 241 -4.78 -3.22 11.30
CA ILE A 241 -6.16 -3.41 11.75
C ILE A 241 -7.00 -3.92 10.57
N ALA A 242 -7.89 -4.87 10.84
CA ALA A 242 -8.74 -5.45 9.79
C ALA A 242 -9.97 -4.58 9.49
N SER A 243 -10.50 -4.71 8.26
CA SER A 243 -11.80 -4.14 7.88
C SER A 243 -12.94 -4.88 8.56
N ALA A 244 -14.06 -4.19 8.77
CA ALA A 244 -15.33 -4.81 9.20
C ALA A 244 -15.99 -5.61 8.08
N GLU A 245 -15.77 -5.21 6.83
CA GLU A 245 -16.31 -5.88 5.66
C GLU A 245 -15.31 -6.85 5.06
N LEU A 246 -15.83 -7.94 4.48
CA LEU A 246 -15.11 -8.81 3.56
C LEU A 246 -15.28 -8.26 2.14
N LEU A 247 -14.18 -8.10 1.43
CA LEU A 247 -14.15 -7.64 0.04
C LEU A 247 -14.08 -8.82 -0.93
N LYS A 248 -14.92 -8.77 -1.99
CA LYS A 248 -14.83 -9.67 -3.17
C LYS A 248 -14.76 -8.82 -4.43
N ILE A 249 -13.67 -8.95 -5.17
CA ILE A 249 -13.44 -8.19 -6.39
C ILE A 249 -13.72 -9.10 -7.60
N PRO A 250 -14.74 -8.80 -8.45
CA PRO A 250 -14.99 -9.56 -9.67
C PRO A 250 -13.81 -9.45 -10.66
N ALA A 251 -13.75 -10.38 -11.62
CA ALA A 251 -12.68 -10.42 -12.62
C ALA A 251 -12.57 -9.16 -13.49
N HIS A 252 -13.69 -8.46 -13.73
CA HIS A 252 -13.76 -7.27 -14.59
C HIS A 252 -13.55 -5.94 -13.86
N LEU A 253 -13.27 -6.00 -12.56
CA LEU A 253 -13.02 -4.83 -11.71
C LEU A 253 -11.69 -4.94 -10.96
N ASN A 254 -11.13 -3.80 -10.63
CA ASN A 254 -10.12 -3.66 -9.60
C ASN A 254 -10.43 -2.46 -8.69
N VAL A 255 -9.76 -2.37 -7.56
CA VAL A 255 -10.03 -1.30 -6.60
C VAL A 255 -8.75 -0.60 -6.18
N GLU A 256 -8.92 0.65 -5.75
CA GLU A 256 -7.88 1.47 -5.13
C GLU A 256 -8.40 2.00 -3.80
N LEU A 257 -7.64 1.82 -2.74
CA LEU A 257 -7.94 2.38 -1.44
C LEU A 257 -7.51 3.84 -1.39
N GLU A 258 -8.41 4.69 -0.93
CA GLU A 258 -8.16 6.09 -0.62
C GLU A 258 -8.47 6.35 0.85
N SER A 259 -7.63 7.11 1.52
CA SER A 259 -7.88 7.47 2.93
C SER A 259 -9.19 8.24 3.07
N HIS A 260 -10.01 7.89 4.06
CA HIS A 260 -11.20 8.67 4.39
C HIS A 260 -10.77 9.99 5.04
N SER A 261 -11.58 11.06 4.87
CA SER A 261 -11.29 12.39 5.43
C SER A 261 -11.09 12.38 6.95
N ASN A 262 -11.78 11.50 7.67
CA ASN A 262 -11.60 11.33 9.12
C ASN A 262 -10.15 10.97 9.50
N VAL A 263 -9.46 10.26 8.61
CA VAL A 263 -8.08 9.79 8.79
C VAL A 263 -7.08 10.85 8.33
N GLY A 264 -7.42 11.61 7.29
CA GLY A 264 -6.55 12.66 6.73
C GLY A 264 -6.24 13.80 7.70
N ILE A 265 -7.12 14.04 8.68
CA ILE A 265 -6.93 15.08 9.71
C ILE A 265 -5.91 14.64 10.77
N THR A 266 -5.70 13.35 10.95
CA THR A 266 -4.96 12.78 12.08
C THR A 266 -3.68 12.03 11.68
N GLY A 267 -3.36 11.97 10.38
CA GLY A 267 -2.09 11.47 9.86
C GLY A 267 -1.91 9.95 9.70
N PRO A 268 -2.87 9.04 9.99
CA PRO A 268 -2.67 7.63 9.69
C PRO A 268 -2.52 7.44 8.17
N LEU A 269 -1.47 6.74 7.76
CA LEU A 269 -1.15 6.49 6.36
C LEU A 269 -1.49 5.03 6.01
N HIS A 270 -2.25 4.83 4.94
CA HIS A 270 -2.27 3.54 4.25
C HIS A 270 -1.06 3.45 3.33
N PHE A 271 -0.31 2.35 3.41
CA PHE A 271 0.88 2.16 2.58
C PHE A 271 0.54 1.47 1.26
N ALA A 272 -0.23 0.38 1.28
CA ALA A 272 -0.63 -0.36 0.10
C ALA A 272 -2.08 -0.05 -0.28
N GLY A 273 -2.32 0.36 -1.54
CA GLY A 273 -3.59 0.92 -1.98
C GLY A 273 -4.32 0.13 -3.07
N PHE A 274 -3.75 -0.96 -3.62
CA PHE A 274 -4.39 -1.67 -4.73
C PHE A 274 -5.03 -3.00 -4.28
N GLY A 275 -6.26 -3.26 -4.75
CA GLY A 275 -6.91 -4.56 -4.67
C GLY A 275 -7.12 -5.14 -6.07
N ASP A 276 -6.63 -6.37 -6.29
CA ASP A 276 -6.56 -6.99 -7.62
C ASP A 276 -7.83 -7.76 -7.97
N ASN A 277 -8.06 -7.93 -9.28
CA ASN A 277 -9.11 -8.74 -9.85
C ASN A 277 -9.11 -10.16 -9.27
N GLY A 278 -10.23 -10.59 -8.72
CA GLY A 278 -10.39 -11.92 -8.12
C GLY A 278 -9.99 -12.00 -6.63
N PHE A 279 -9.53 -10.91 -6.02
CA PHE A 279 -9.26 -10.91 -4.58
C PHE A 279 -10.54 -11.14 -3.77
N GLU A 280 -10.46 -12.00 -2.77
CA GLU A 280 -11.48 -12.22 -1.75
C GLU A 280 -10.81 -12.30 -0.37
N GLY A 281 -11.28 -11.50 0.58
CA GLY A 281 -10.76 -11.51 1.95
C GLY A 281 -10.97 -10.19 2.67
N ASP A 282 -10.51 -10.14 3.91
CA ASP A 282 -10.47 -8.91 4.70
C ASP A 282 -9.41 -7.97 4.17
N LEU A 283 -9.70 -6.67 4.21
CA LEU A 283 -8.67 -5.66 4.06
C LEU A 283 -7.91 -5.53 5.38
N VAL A 284 -6.64 -5.18 5.28
CA VAL A 284 -5.81 -4.85 6.44
C VAL A 284 -5.23 -3.46 6.21
N PHE A 285 -5.52 -2.58 7.14
CA PHE A 285 -5.06 -1.20 7.12
C PHE A 285 -3.74 -1.09 7.87
N GLU A 286 -2.74 -0.54 7.20
CA GLU A 286 -1.46 -0.19 7.79
C GLU A 286 -1.56 1.25 8.34
N ILE A 287 -1.61 1.40 9.64
CA ILE A 287 -1.82 2.66 10.32
C ILE A 287 -0.57 3.05 11.07
N ARG A 288 -0.07 4.25 10.84
CA ARG A 288 0.94 4.90 11.67
C ARG A 288 0.28 5.99 12.49
N SER A 289 0.45 5.95 13.81
CA SER A 289 0.01 7.05 14.66
C SER A 289 0.92 8.27 14.50
N ASP A 290 0.35 9.46 14.64
CA ASP A 290 1.10 10.71 14.66
C ASP A 290 2.05 10.73 15.88
N GLU A 291 3.19 11.38 15.73
CA GLU A 291 4.18 11.58 16.81
C GLU A 291 3.78 12.72 17.76
N ILE A 292 2.83 13.57 17.35
CA ILE A 292 2.41 14.76 18.11
C ILE A 292 1.22 14.45 19.02
N SER A 293 0.23 13.72 18.48
CA SER A 293 -1.04 13.44 19.18
C SER A 293 -1.40 11.96 19.14
N SER A 294 -2.03 11.46 20.21
CA SER A 294 -2.70 10.17 20.21
C SER A 294 -4.07 10.30 19.54
N MET A 295 -4.52 9.25 18.88
CA MET A 295 -5.80 9.18 18.19
C MET A 295 -6.64 8.04 18.75
N GLU A 296 -7.91 8.30 19.07
CA GLU A 296 -8.86 7.24 19.37
C GLU A 296 -9.54 6.74 18.09
N LEU A 297 -9.53 5.44 17.88
CA LEU A 297 -10.34 4.75 16.89
C LEU A 297 -11.49 4.02 17.57
N VAL A 298 -12.65 4.00 16.91
CA VAL A 298 -13.84 3.29 17.40
C VAL A 298 -14.31 2.27 16.36
N ASP A 299 -14.95 1.22 16.83
CA ASP A 299 -15.53 0.19 15.97
C ASP A 299 -16.54 0.78 14.97
N GLY A 300 -16.54 0.29 13.75
CA GLY A 300 -17.39 0.81 12.68
C GLY A 300 -16.99 2.21 12.17
N MET A 301 -15.87 2.78 12.61
CA MET A 301 -15.39 4.06 12.08
C MET A 301 -15.00 3.91 10.62
N PRO A 302 -15.49 4.76 9.67
CA PRO A 302 -15.04 4.75 8.30
C PRO A 302 -13.58 5.25 8.23
N ILE A 303 -12.71 4.41 7.66
CA ILE A 303 -11.27 4.68 7.58
C ILE A 303 -10.78 4.83 6.14
N SER A 304 -11.43 4.18 5.21
CA SER A 304 -11.03 4.18 3.81
C SER A 304 -12.22 4.25 2.89
N LYS A 305 -11.96 4.66 1.66
CA LYS A 305 -12.89 4.61 0.54
C LYS A 305 -12.25 3.78 -0.57
N LEU A 306 -12.99 2.81 -1.11
CA LEU A 306 -12.59 2.07 -2.30
C LEU A 306 -13.10 2.78 -3.55
N LYS A 307 -12.18 3.25 -4.38
CA LYS A 307 -12.46 3.59 -5.78
C LYS A 307 -12.47 2.30 -6.59
N VAL A 308 -13.50 2.12 -7.41
CA VAL A 308 -13.68 0.93 -8.24
C VAL A 308 -13.47 1.29 -9.70
N TYR A 309 -12.68 0.50 -10.39
CA TYR A 309 -12.30 0.73 -11.79
C TYR A 309 -12.69 -0.47 -12.65
N ARG A 310 -13.20 -0.19 -13.86
CA ARG A 310 -13.31 -1.19 -14.91
C ARG A 310 -11.90 -1.57 -15.38
N THR A 311 -11.73 -2.83 -15.71
CA THR A 311 -10.48 -3.31 -16.26
C THR A 311 -10.72 -4.30 -17.39
N ALA A 312 -9.77 -4.42 -18.30
CA ALA A 312 -9.75 -5.56 -19.22
C ALA A 312 -9.69 -6.86 -18.40
N LEU A 313 -10.37 -7.89 -18.89
CA LEU A 313 -10.32 -9.21 -18.23
C LEU A 313 -8.86 -9.68 -18.21
N PRO A 314 -8.29 -9.96 -17.06
CA PRO A 314 -6.94 -10.44 -16.97
C PRO A 314 -6.84 -11.91 -17.38
N ASP A 315 -5.73 -12.30 -18.01
CA ASP A 315 -5.44 -13.69 -18.34
C ASP A 315 -5.29 -14.57 -17.08
N LYS A 316 -4.92 -13.95 -15.96
CA LYS A 316 -4.69 -14.60 -14.69
C LYS A 316 -5.33 -13.82 -13.55
N LEU A 317 -6.17 -14.50 -12.78
CA LEU A 317 -6.80 -13.92 -11.59
C LEU A 317 -5.95 -14.13 -10.34
N TYR A 318 -6.00 -13.15 -9.46
CA TYR A 318 -5.41 -13.23 -8.13
C TYR A 318 -6.00 -14.40 -7.34
N GLY A 319 -5.16 -15.18 -6.69
CA GLY A 319 -5.57 -16.30 -5.84
C GLY A 319 -5.97 -17.59 -6.55
N THR A 320 -6.11 -17.59 -7.87
CA THR A 320 -6.44 -18.81 -8.65
C THR A 320 -5.30 -19.24 -9.54
N THR A 321 -4.88 -18.38 -10.46
CA THR A 321 -3.83 -18.67 -11.44
C THR A 321 -2.52 -17.94 -11.13
N ILE A 322 -2.56 -16.91 -10.32
CA ILE A 322 -1.38 -16.26 -9.73
C ILE A 322 -1.34 -16.66 -8.26
N GLY A 323 -0.18 -17.10 -7.78
CA GLY A 323 0.02 -17.34 -6.37
C GLY A 323 -0.31 -16.08 -5.56
N SER A 324 -1.11 -16.23 -4.51
CA SER A 324 -1.51 -15.12 -3.65
C SER A 324 -1.06 -15.35 -2.22
N ASN A 325 -0.61 -14.28 -1.59
CA ASN A 325 -0.24 -14.34 -0.18
C ASN A 325 -1.46 -14.10 0.74
N TYR A 326 -2.52 -13.47 0.23
CA TYR A 326 -3.59 -12.90 1.05
C TYR A 326 -5.01 -13.30 0.65
N GLN A 327 -5.17 -14.22 -0.31
CA GLN A 327 -6.49 -14.75 -0.69
C GLN A 327 -7.16 -15.43 0.51
N HIS A 328 -8.44 -15.17 0.71
CA HIS A 328 -9.26 -15.68 1.81
C HIS A 328 -8.67 -15.37 3.21
N GLN A 329 -7.97 -14.25 3.34
CA GLN A 329 -7.47 -13.84 4.65
C GLN A 329 -8.63 -13.39 5.54
N VAL A 330 -8.51 -13.72 6.83
CA VAL A 330 -9.43 -13.32 7.89
C VAL A 330 -8.64 -12.65 8.99
N GLY A 331 -9.10 -11.47 9.42
CA GLY A 331 -8.46 -10.66 10.44
C GLY A 331 -7.13 -10.01 10.00
N PRO A 332 -6.45 -9.34 10.91
CA PRO A 332 -5.16 -8.72 10.63
C PRO A 332 -4.10 -9.79 10.39
N LYS A 333 -3.40 -9.70 9.25
CA LYS A 333 -2.30 -10.61 8.91
C LYS A 333 -1.06 -9.81 8.56
N THR A 334 0.08 -10.31 8.99
CA THR A 334 1.41 -9.80 8.67
C THR A 334 1.81 -10.13 7.23
N ALA A 335 2.96 -9.62 6.78
CA ALA A 335 3.61 -10.09 5.57
C ALA A 335 3.98 -11.57 5.68
N LYS A 336 3.93 -12.30 4.54
CA LYS A 336 4.35 -13.70 4.43
C LYS A 336 5.76 -13.79 3.86
#